data_9703536e2f8f922caf644012c45f0be2
#
_entry.id   9703536e2f8f922caf644012c45f0be2
#
_cell.length_a   1.000
_cell.length_b   1.000
_cell.length_c   1.000
_cell.angle_alpha   90.00
_cell.angle_beta   90.00
_cell.angle_gamma   90.00
#
_symmetry.space_group_name_H-M   'P 1'
#
loop_
_entity.id
_entity.type
_entity.pdbx_description
1 polymer ?
#
loop_
_entity_poly.entity_id
_entity_poly.type
_entity_poly.pdbx_seq_one_letter_code
_entity_poly.pdbx_strand_id
1 'polypeptide(L)'
;MNRKIILPGGAGLVGQNLVARLLGKGYKNIVVLDKHIANLAILKKTQPKIVTEYADLAEIGDWQQHFIGADVVVMLQAQIGGNNYQEFVRNNIDSTRNILNIVKNQNIPSLVHISSSVVESVSNDYYTNTKKEQEDMVLESGISASILRPTLMFGWFDRKHLGWLSRFMKKVPIFPIPGDGKYMRQPLYSADFCDIIISCIEKSIQSGRYNISGYENIDYIDMIREIKKAINSKTFIVRIPYQLFYFLLWTWALFDKNPPFTTQQLKALTASDEFEVIDWPNIFDVECTSFSEAIDTTFNDPVYSKVVLDF
;
A
#
# COMPACT_ATOMS: atom_id res chain seq x y z
N MET A 1 21.14 -3.71 -14.26
CA MET A 1 20.04 -3.56 -15.24
C MET A 1 19.89 -2.07 -15.58
N ASN A 2 19.82 -1.72 -16.89
CA ASN A 2 19.88 -0.31 -17.33
C ASN A 2 18.51 0.32 -17.62
N ARG A 3 17.40 -0.38 -17.36
CA ARG A 3 16.05 0.20 -17.59
C ARG A 3 15.84 1.45 -16.75
N LYS A 4 15.31 2.50 -17.37
CA LYS A 4 14.90 3.73 -16.70
C LYS A 4 13.46 3.56 -16.19
N ILE A 5 13.30 3.57 -14.89
CA ILE A 5 12.02 3.34 -14.21
C ILE A 5 11.55 4.63 -13.55
N ILE A 6 10.36 5.08 -13.89
CA ILE A 6 9.74 6.27 -13.29
C ILE A 6 8.64 5.80 -12.33
N LEU A 7 8.68 6.33 -11.10
CA LEU A 7 7.77 5.99 -10.01
C LEU A 7 6.98 7.23 -9.55
N PRO A 8 5.91 7.65 -10.27
CA PRO A 8 5.01 8.70 -9.81
C PRO A 8 4.29 8.25 -8.53
N GLY A 9 4.30 9.07 -7.46
CA GLY A 9 3.79 8.71 -6.14
C GLY A 9 4.67 7.75 -5.35
N GLY A 10 5.97 7.66 -5.72
CA GLY A 10 6.87 6.64 -5.18
C GLY A 10 7.45 6.93 -3.80
N ALA A 11 7.10 8.02 -3.12
CA ALA A 11 7.54 8.28 -1.75
C ALA A 11 6.61 7.65 -0.69
N GLY A 12 5.52 7.01 -1.10
CA GLY A 12 4.62 6.26 -0.22
C GLY A 12 5.14 4.88 0.17
N LEU A 13 4.31 4.12 0.91
CA LEU A 13 4.66 2.79 1.42
C LEU A 13 5.14 1.84 0.32
N VAL A 14 4.34 1.65 -0.73
CA VAL A 14 4.69 0.71 -1.81
C VAL A 14 5.92 1.18 -2.55
N GLY A 15 6.02 2.48 -2.86
CA GLY A 15 7.14 3.01 -3.64
C GLY A 15 8.48 2.90 -2.91
N GLN A 16 8.54 3.16 -1.61
CA GLN A 16 9.78 3.01 -0.84
C GLN A 16 10.21 1.54 -0.70
N ASN A 17 9.26 0.60 -0.51
CA ASN A 17 9.54 -0.84 -0.56
C ASN A 17 10.06 -1.25 -1.96
N LEU A 18 9.39 -0.78 -3.03
CA LEU A 18 9.76 -1.10 -4.40
C LEU A 18 11.16 -0.59 -4.75
N VAL A 19 11.51 0.64 -4.35
CA VAL A 19 12.85 1.20 -4.56
C VAL A 19 13.92 0.34 -3.88
N ALA A 20 13.71 -0.06 -2.62
CA ALA A 20 14.67 -0.89 -1.90
C ALA A 20 14.91 -2.24 -2.62
N ARG A 21 13.84 -2.86 -3.12
CA ARG A 21 13.92 -4.15 -3.84
C ARG A 21 14.53 -4.02 -5.24
N LEU A 22 14.15 -2.98 -5.99
CA LEU A 22 14.75 -2.69 -7.30
C LEU A 22 16.27 -2.50 -7.20
N LEU A 23 16.72 -1.74 -6.20
CA LEU A 23 18.14 -1.55 -5.93
C LEU A 23 18.83 -2.87 -5.54
N GLY A 24 18.19 -3.69 -4.71
CA GLY A 24 18.66 -5.03 -4.35
C GLY A 24 18.81 -5.95 -5.56
N LYS A 25 17.95 -5.83 -6.57
CA LYS A 25 18.04 -6.55 -7.86
C LYS A 25 19.00 -5.90 -8.86
N GLY A 26 19.67 -4.80 -8.50
CA GLY A 26 20.70 -4.16 -9.31
C GLY A 26 20.20 -3.15 -10.34
N TYR A 27 18.96 -2.68 -10.23
CA TYR A 27 18.47 -1.52 -11.00
C TYR A 27 19.13 -0.26 -10.47
N LYS A 28 19.55 0.65 -11.36
CA LYS A 28 20.28 1.86 -10.98
C LYS A 28 19.61 3.15 -11.46
N ASN A 29 18.78 3.07 -12.49
CA ASN A 29 18.17 4.24 -13.12
C ASN A 29 16.70 4.35 -12.68
N ILE A 30 16.50 4.80 -11.43
CA ILE A 30 15.20 4.93 -10.79
C ILE A 30 14.96 6.40 -10.49
N VAL A 31 13.80 6.92 -10.90
CA VAL A 31 13.34 8.28 -10.62
C VAL A 31 12.04 8.20 -9.84
N VAL A 32 12.00 8.82 -8.68
CA VAL A 32 10.80 8.97 -7.85
C VAL A 32 10.30 10.40 -7.91
N LEU A 33 9.05 10.56 -8.29
CA LEU A 33 8.34 11.83 -8.39
C LEU A 33 7.20 11.84 -7.36
N ASP A 34 7.21 12.76 -6.43
CA ASP A 34 6.17 12.86 -5.40
C ASP A 34 6.05 14.29 -4.86
N LYS A 35 4.88 14.65 -4.37
CA LYS A 35 4.69 15.95 -3.72
C LYS A 35 4.92 15.93 -2.21
N HIS A 36 5.08 14.75 -1.61
CA HIS A 36 5.24 14.60 -0.16
C HIS A 36 6.69 14.81 0.26
N ILE A 37 7.06 16.05 0.56
CA ILE A 37 8.45 16.49 0.82
C ILE A 37 9.11 15.68 1.94
N ALA A 38 8.39 15.43 3.05
CA ALA A 38 8.94 14.69 4.18
C ALA A 38 9.31 13.25 3.79
N ASN A 39 8.44 12.56 3.04
CA ASN A 39 8.69 11.19 2.61
C ASN A 39 9.78 11.12 1.53
N LEU A 40 9.87 12.11 0.63
CA LEU A 40 10.99 12.23 -0.30
C LEU A 40 12.32 12.40 0.45
N ALA A 41 12.35 13.20 1.52
CA ALA A 41 13.55 13.37 2.35
C ALA A 41 13.96 12.05 3.04
N ILE A 42 12.99 11.28 3.55
CA ILE A 42 13.22 9.95 4.11
C ILE A 42 13.80 9.02 3.04
N LEU A 43 13.17 8.97 1.86
CA LEU A 43 13.63 8.14 0.75
C LEU A 43 15.05 8.53 0.30
N LYS A 44 15.34 9.81 0.15
CA LYS A 44 16.67 10.29 -0.22
C LYS A 44 17.74 9.92 0.81
N LYS A 45 17.39 9.93 2.10
CA LYS A 45 18.27 9.52 3.18
C LYS A 45 18.54 8.01 3.17
N THR A 46 17.52 7.20 2.94
CA THR A 46 17.62 5.73 2.95
C THR A 46 18.21 5.19 1.65
N GLN A 47 17.97 5.86 0.52
CA GLN A 47 18.36 5.45 -0.83
C GLN A 47 19.01 6.62 -1.61
N PRO A 48 20.21 7.07 -1.22
CA PRO A 48 20.84 8.27 -1.79
C PRO A 48 21.26 8.15 -3.28
N LYS A 49 21.20 6.93 -3.83
CA LYS A 49 21.68 6.65 -5.21
C LYS A 49 20.61 6.84 -6.28
N ILE A 50 19.36 7.08 -5.91
CA ILE A 50 18.28 7.31 -6.87
C ILE A 50 17.99 8.81 -7.05
N VAL A 51 17.29 9.14 -8.13
CA VAL A 51 16.75 10.48 -8.32
C VAL A 51 15.44 10.62 -7.58
N THR A 52 15.33 11.64 -6.73
CA THR A 52 14.07 12.00 -6.05
C THR A 52 13.75 13.45 -6.34
N GLU A 53 12.55 13.74 -6.82
CA GLU A 53 12.15 15.11 -7.16
C GLU A 53 10.75 15.42 -6.63
N TYR A 54 10.59 16.65 -6.14
CA TYR A 54 9.26 17.17 -5.83
C TYR A 54 8.46 17.38 -7.11
N ALA A 55 7.28 16.77 -7.17
CA ALA A 55 6.39 16.91 -8.33
C ALA A 55 4.93 16.88 -7.88
N ASP A 56 4.19 17.94 -8.14
CA ASP A 56 2.75 17.88 -8.13
C ASP A 56 2.27 17.36 -9.49
N LEU A 57 1.93 16.07 -9.52
CA LEU A 57 1.60 15.36 -10.76
C LEU A 57 0.28 15.84 -11.40
N ALA A 58 -0.55 16.57 -10.65
CA ALA A 58 -1.76 17.20 -11.16
C ALA A 58 -1.49 18.46 -11.97
N GLU A 59 -0.29 19.03 -11.87
CA GLU A 59 0.14 20.23 -12.59
C GLU A 59 1.18 19.89 -13.64
N ILE A 60 1.19 20.65 -14.73
CA ILE A 60 2.24 20.59 -15.73
C ILE A 60 3.52 21.22 -15.14
N GLY A 61 4.66 20.58 -15.32
CA GLY A 61 5.91 21.08 -14.75
C GLY A 61 7.16 20.38 -15.30
N ASP A 62 8.33 20.83 -14.85
CA ASP A 62 9.63 20.34 -15.33
C ASP A 62 9.86 18.85 -15.01
N TRP A 63 9.16 18.29 -14.05
CA TRP A 63 9.20 16.87 -13.71
C TRP A 63 8.89 15.95 -14.90
N GLN A 64 8.17 16.45 -15.92
CA GLN A 64 7.82 15.70 -17.12
C GLN A 64 9.05 15.29 -17.94
N GLN A 65 10.15 16.05 -17.86
CA GLN A 65 11.42 15.73 -18.55
C GLN A 65 12.00 14.38 -18.14
N HIS A 66 11.69 13.91 -16.93
CA HIS A 66 12.17 12.60 -16.46
C HIS A 66 11.59 11.43 -17.24
N PHE A 67 10.46 11.60 -17.91
CA PHE A 67 9.86 10.56 -18.74
C PHE A 67 10.57 10.35 -20.09
N ILE A 68 11.40 11.29 -20.52
CA ILE A 68 12.17 11.15 -21.76
C ILE A 68 13.13 9.97 -21.64
N GLY A 69 12.99 8.99 -22.56
CA GLY A 69 13.78 7.77 -22.56
C GLY A 69 13.47 6.81 -21.40
N ALA A 70 12.29 6.92 -20.79
CA ALA A 70 11.85 5.95 -19.80
C ALA A 70 11.44 4.63 -20.47
N ASP A 71 11.83 3.52 -19.85
CA ASP A 71 11.45 2.18 -20.28
C ASP A 71 10.15 1.70 -19.60
N VAL A 72 9.92 2.16 -18.36
CA VAL A 72 8.79 1.71 -17.53
C VAL A 72 8.29 2.87 -16.67
N VAL A 73 6.96 2.95 -16.55
CA VAL A 73 6.29 3.79 -15.56
C VAL A 73 5.48 2.89 -14.62
N VAL A 74 5.68 3.05 -13.31
CA VAL A 74 4.85 2.40 -12.29
C VAL A 74 4.07 3.48 -11.56
N MET A 75 2.78 3.58 -11.85
CA MET A 75 1.87 4.59 -11.28
C MET A 75 1.45 4.18 -9.87
N LEU A 76 1.99 4.87 -8.87
CA LEU A 76 1.79 4.60 -7.43
C LEU A 76 0.97 5.70 -6.74
N GLN A 77 0.73 6.84 -7.42
CA GLN A 77 0.04 7.98 -6.83
C GLN A 77 -1.41 7.65 -6.47
N ALA A 78 -1.78 7.98 -5.25
CA ALA A 78 -3.15 7.88 -4.76
C ALA A 78 -3.41 8.80 -3.58
N GLN A 79 -4.51 9.54 -3.63
CA GLN A 79 -5.13 10.14 -2.46
C GLN A 79 -6.00 9.08 -1.79
N ILE A 80 -5.62 8.65 -0.58
CA ILE A 80 -6.30 7.54 0.13
C ILE A 80 -7.26 8.06 1.20
N GLY A 81 -6.98 9.24 1.78
CA GLY A 81 -7.77 9.81 2.86
C GLY A 81 -7.93 11.31 2.70
N GLY A 82 -8.89 11.86 3.43
CA GLY A 82 -9.25 13.28 3.38
C GLY A 82 -10.75 13.49 3.29
N ASN A 83 -11.18 14.74 3.50
CA ASN A 83 -12.60 15.13 3.48
C ASN A 83 -12.92 16.07 2.31
N ASN A 84 -11.93 16.38 1.48
CA ASN A 84 -12.08 17.29 0.34
C ASN A 84 -12.07 16.49 -0.97
N TYR A 85 -13.22 16.39 -1.63
CA TYR A 85 -13.37 15.67 -2.90
C TYR A 85 -12.42 16.17 -4.00
N GLN A 86 -12.19 17.49 -4.06
CA GLN A 86 -11.31 18.07 -5.08
C GLN A 86 -9.85 17.60 -4.96
N GLU A 87 -9.40 17.26 -3.75
CA GLU A 87 -8.08 16.67 -3.58
C GLU A 87 -8.00 15.26 -4.16
N PHE A 88 -9.08 14.47 -4.04
CA PHE A 88 -9.15 13.16 -4.68
C PHE A 88 -9.16 13.27 -6.20
N VAL A 89 -9.96 14.19 -6.77
CA VAL A 89 -9.97 14.44 -8.22
C VAL A 89 -8.58 14.85 -8.68
N ARG A 90 -7.98 15.85 -8.06
CA ARG A 90 -6.66 16.36 -8.40
C ARG A 90 -5.58 15.27 -8.34
N ASN A 91 -5.52 14.53 -7.24
CA ASN A 91 -4.43 13.58 -6.98
C ASN A 91 -4.63 12.21 -7.64
N ASN A 92 -5.87 11.78 -7.91
CA ASN A 92 -6.15 10.50 -8.56
C ASN A 92 -6.46 10.68 -10.05
N ILE A 93 -7.28 11.66 -10.43
CA ILE A 93 -7.76 11.81 -11.81
C ILE A 93 -6.84 12.70 -12.65
N ASP A 94 -6.60 13.95 -12.23
CA ASP A 94 -5.80 14.89 -13.03
C ASP A 94 -4.36 14.43 -13.15
N SER A 95 -3.75 13.93 -12.05
CA SER A 95 -2.43 13.33 -12.08
C SER A 95 -2.34 12.14 -13.05
N THR A 96 -3.35 11.27 -13.05
CA THR A 96 -3.41 10.12 -13.97
C THR A 96 -3.51 10.59 -15.42
N ARG A 97 -4.36 11.57 -15.70
CA ARG A 97 -4.49 12.15 -17.04
C ARG A 97 -3.16 12.68 -17.56
N ASN A 98 -2.46 13.44 -16.74
CA ASN A 98 -1.14 13.99 -17.11
C ASN A 98 -0.12 12.89 -17.39
N ILE A 99 -0.03 11.88 -16.52
CA ILE A 99 0.93 10.77 -16.71
C ILE A 99 0.60 9.97 -17.97
N LEU A 100 -0.67 9.60 -18.20
CA LEU A 100 -1.07 8.85 -19.41
C LEU A 100 -0.75 9.62 -20.69
N ASN A 101 -0.98 10.93 -20.70
CA ASN A 101 -0.61 11.78 -21.83
C ASN A 101 0.90 11.73 -22.12
N ILE A 102 1.74 11.78 -21.09
CA ILE A 102 3.19 11.71 -21.24
C ILE A 102 3.61 10.32 -21.72
N VAL A 103 3.08 9.25 -21.10
CA VAL A 103 3.39 7.86 -21.50
C VAL A 103 3.08 7.65 -22.98
N LYS A 104 1.94 8.16 -23.46
CA LYS A 104 1.53 8.08 -24.84
C LYS A 104 2.44 8.91 -25.76
N ASN A 105 2.70 10.17 -25.41
CA ASN A 105 3.50 11.09 -26.23
C ASN A 105 4.97 10.66 -26.34
N GLN A 106 5.52 10.04 -25.31
CA GLN A 106 6.89 9.54 -25.27
C GLN A 106 7.00 8.07 -25.75
N ASN A 107 5.88 7.43 -26.12
CA ASN A 107 5.81 6.02 -26.54
C ASN A 107 6.49 5.08 -25.52
N ILE A 108 6.24 5.28 -24.21
CA ILE A 108 6.84 4.46 -23.16
C ILE A 108 6.29 3.04 -23.24
N PRO A 109 7.13 2.01 -23.37
CA PRO A 109 6.67 0.67 -23.76
C PRO A 109 5.97 -0.11 -22.66
N SER A 110 6.13 0.27 -21.37
CA SER A 110 5.60 -0.50 -20.26
C SER A 110 4.96 0.40 -19.20
N LEU A 111 3.72 0.09 -18.84
CA LEU A 111 2.97 0.76 -17.77
C LEU A 111 2.47 -0.28 -16.75
N VAL A 112 2.77 -0.04 -15.48
CA VAL A 112 2.16 -0.76 -14.36
C VAL A 112 1.32 0.22 -13.56
N HIS A 113 0.03 -0.03 -13.43
CA HIS A 113 -0.88 0.80 -12.65
C HIS A 113 -1.25 0.12 -11.34
N ILE A 114 -0.98 0.79 -10.21
CA ILE A 114 -1.40 0.32 -8.91
C ILE A 114 -2.80 0.87 -8.62
N SER A 115 -3.79 0.02 -8.85
CA SER A 115 -5.18 0.26 -8.51
C SER A 115 -5.46 -0.10 -7.05
N SER A 116 -6.60 -0.63 -6.71
CA SER A 116 -6.98 -1.10 -5.38
C SER A 116 -8.13 -2.10 -5.48
N SER A 117 -8.24 -3.04 -4.56
CA SER A 117 -9.40 -3.94 -4.44
C SER A 117 -10.72 -3.19 -4.21
N VAL A 118 -10.67 -1.93 -3.73
CA VAL A 118 -11.87 -1.11 -3.52
C VAL A 118 -12.66 -0.81 -4.80
N VAL A 119 -12.05 -0.95 -5.99
CA VAL A 119 -12.75 -0.75 -7.27
C VAL A 119 -13.87 -1.77 -7.50
N GLU A 120 -13.81 -2.92 -6.83
CA GLU A 120 -14.89 -3.92 -6.86
C GLU A 120 -15.93 -3.72 -5.74
N SER A 121 -15.68 -2.79 -4.83
CA SER A 121 -16.59 -2.48 -3.74
C SER A 121 -17.83 -1.73 -4.23
N VAL A 122 -18.96 -1.96 -3.54
CA VAL A 122 -20.20 -1.16 -3.68
C VAL A 122 -20.15 0.14 -2.87
N SER A 123 -19.05 0.42 -2.18
CA SER A 123 -18.86 1.65 -1.41
C SER A 123 -18.94 2.88 -2.32
N ASN A 124 -19.56 3.94 -1.81
CA ASN A 124 -19.71 5.22 -2.49
C ASN A 124 -18.99 6.32 -1.71
N ASP A 125 -17.69 6.18 -1.56
CA ASP A 125 -16.82 7.18 -0.97
C ASP A 125 -15.87 7.78 -2.02
N TYR A 126 -15.24 8.90 -1.69
CA TYR A 126 -14.37 9.64 -2.61
C TYR A 126 -13.19 8.81 -3.14
N TYR A 127 -12.61 7.98 -2.27
CA TYR A 127 -11.50 7.12 -2.65
C TYR A 127 -11.93 6.06 -3.66
N THR A 128 -12.98 5.30 -3.32
CA THR A 128 -13.52 4.24 -4.19
C THR A 128 -13.91 4.78 -5.55
N ASN A 129 -14.65 5.88 -5.60
CA ASN A 129 -15.13 6.46 -6.86
C ASN A 129 -13.97 6.93 -7.74
N THR A 130 -13.00 7.65 -7.16
CA THR A 130 -11.87 8.15 -7.95
C THR A 130 -10.88 7.06 -8.34
N LYS A 131 -10.78 5.96 -7.58
CA LYS A 131 -9.98 4.78 -8.00
C LYS A 131 -10.62 4.03 -9.16
N LYS A 132 -11.95 3.92 -9.20
CA LYS A 132 -12.68 3.36 -10.36
C LYS A 132 -12.42 4.19 -11.59
N GLU A 133 -12.66 5.50 -11.52
CA GLU A 133 -12.43 6.42 -12.64
C GLU A 133 -10.96 6.41 -13.10
N GLN A 134 -10.00 6.38 -12.16
CA GLN A 134 -8.58 6.28 -12.47
C GLN A 134 -8.26 5.00 -13.28
N GLU A 135 -8.83 3.86 -12.89
CA GLU A 135 -8.63 2.60 -13.59
C GLU A 135 -9.28 2.61 -14.98
N ASP A 136 -10.50 3.16 -15.09
CA ASP A 136 -11.18 3.31 -16.38
C ASP A 136 -10.36 4.17 -17.35
N MET A 137 -9.78 5.28 -16.88
CA MET A 137 -8.88 6.10 -17.69
C MET A 137 -7.67 5.33 -18.22
N VAL A 138 -7.08 4.45 -17.40
CA VAL A 138 -5.97 3.60 -17.85
C VAL A 138 -6.42 2.63 -18.92
N LEU A 139 -7.57 1.97 -18.74
CA LEU A 139 -8.15 1.03 -19.72
C LEU A 139 -8.50 1.72 -21.04
N GLU A 140 -9.12 2.91 -20.99
CA GLU A 140 -9.53 3.68 -22.15
C GLU A 140 -8.36 4.35 -22.89
N SER A 141 -7.19 4.49 -22.23
CA SER A 141 -6.01 5.11 -22.82
C SER A 141 -5.47 4.37 -24.05
N GLY A 142 -5.77 3.08 -24.19
CA GLY A 142 -5.21 2.19 -25.20
C GLY A 142 -3.75 1.82 -24.97
N ILE A 143 -3.16 2.23 -23.83
CA ILE A 143 -1.80 1.85 -23.44
C ILE A 143 -1.83 0.42 -22.87
N SER A 144 -0.89 -0.42 -23.31
CA SER A 144 -0.73 -1.76 -22.73
C SER A 144 -0.26 -1.65 -21.29
N ALA A 145 -1.13 -2.01 -20.34
CA ALA A 145 -0.86 -1.85 -18.90
C ALA A 145 -1.18 -3.11 -18.10
N SER A 146 -0.33 -3.42 -17.11
CA SER A 146 -0.66 -4.34 -16.03
C SER A 146 -1.31 -3.56 -14.89
N ILE A 147 -2.57 -3.87 -14.56
CA ILE A 147 -3.34 -3.22 -13.50
C ILE A 147 -3.39 -4.14 -12.29
N LEU A 148 -2.74 -3.74 -11.20
CA LEU A 148 -2.67 -4.52 -9.96
C LEU A 148 -3.61 -3.91 -8.93
N ARG A 149 -4.51 -4.70 -8.37
CA ARG A 149 -5.51 -4.32 -7.36
C ARG A 149 -5.17 -4.95 -6.02
N PRO A 150 -4.24 -4.35 -5.25
CA PRO A 150 -3.87 -4.90 -3.96
C PRO A 150 -5.00 -4.73 -2.94
N THR A 151 -5.07 -5.68 -1.99
CA THR A 151 -5.81 -5.55 -0.75
C THR A 151 -5.00 -4.76 0.29
N LEU A 152 -5.40 -4.81 1.58
CA LEU A 152 -4.68 -4.16 2.66
C LEU A 152 -3.26 -4.71 2.78
N MET A 153 -2.27 -3.83 2.66
CA MET A 153 -0.86 -4.18 2.70
C MET A 153 -0.20 -3.84 4.04
N PHE A 154 0.78 -4.65 4.43
CA PHE A 154 1.69 -4.40 5.54
C PHE A 154 3.13 -4.64 5.13
N GLY A 155 4.08 -4.15 5.90
CA GLY A 155 5.51 -4.31 5.63
C GLY A 155 6.31 -3.14 6.16
N TRP A 156 7.52 -2.93 5.66
CA TRP A 156 8.32 -1.76 6.00
C TRP A 156 7.55 -0.49 5.70
N PHE A 157 7.76 0.52 6.51
CA PHE A 157 7.14 1.84 6.38
C PHE A 157 5.62 1.88 6.68
N ASP A 158 5.00 0.75 7.10
CA ASP A 158 3.59 0.75 7.47
C ASP A 158 3.34 1.59 8.73
N ARG A 159 2.69 2.73 8.52
CA ARG A 159 2.30 3.61 9.61
C ARG A 159 0.92 3.29 10.16
N LYS A 160 -0.02 2.83 9.32
CA LYS A 160 -1.45 2.83 9.63
C LYS A 160 -1.97 1.49 10.16
N HIS A 161 -1.58 0.40 9.54
CA HIS A 161 -2.17 -0.92 9.79
C HIS A 161 -1.43 -1.71 10.88
N LEU A 162 -0.69 -2.74 10.51
CA LEU A 162 0.04 -3.58 11.47
C LEU A 162 1.14 -2.80 12.18
N GLY A 163 1.72 -1.81 11.50
CA GLY A 163 2.68 -0.90 12.10
C GLY A 163 2.07 -0.06 13.23
N TRP A 164 0.83 0.42 13.07
CA TRP A 164 0.12 1.10 14.16
C TRP A 164 -0.19 0.14 15.31
N LEU A 165 -0.70 -1.05 15.00
CA LEU A 165 -0.99 -2.09 16.01
C LEU A 165 0.25 -2.44 16.84
N SER A 166 1.40 -2.60 16.20
CA SER A 166 2.67 -2.90 16.88
C SER A 166 3.09 -1.78 17.84
N ARG A 167 2.99 -0.52 17.41
CA ARG A 167 3.32 0.64 18.25
C ARG A 167 2.33 0.82 19.40
N PHE A 168 1.05 0.58 19.16
CA PHE A 168 0.02 0.60 20.21
C PHE A 168 0.28 -0.50 21.24
N MET A 169 0.53 -1.72 20.80
CA MET A 169 0.80 -2.87 21.67
C MET A 169 2.03 -2.66 22.59
N LYS A 170 3.06 -1.91 22.12
CA LYS A 170 4.22 -1.56 22.94
C LYS A 170 3.88 -0.58 24.08
N LYS A 171 2.77 0.17 23.98
CA LYS A 171 2.38 1.23 24.91
C LYS A 171 1.35 0.79 25.95
N VAL A 172 0.63 -0.31 25.70
CA VAL A 172 -0.48 -0.73 26.56
C VAL A 172 -0.17 -2.05 27.27
N PRO A 173 -0.52 -2.19 28.56
CA PRO A 173 -0.33 -3.46 29.26
C PRO A 173 -1.33 -4.53 28.83
N ILE A 174 -2.48 -4.13 28.32
CA ILE A 174 -3.56 -5.02 27.86
C ILE A 174 -3.96 -4.65 26.44
N PHE A 175 -4.02 -5.64 25.56
CA PHE A 175 -4.52 -5.52 24.19
C PHE A 175 -5.85 -6.26 24.09
N PRO A 176 -6.99 -5.54 23.94
CA PRO A 176 -8.31 -6.17 23.90
C PRO A 176 -8.60 -6.73 22.52
N ILE A 177 -9.11 -7.95 22.46
CA ILE A 177 -9.63 -8.60 21.25
C ILE A 177 -11.15 -8.70 21.37
N PRO A 178 -11.93 -8.15 20.41
CA PRO A 178 -13.37 -8.29 20.42
C PRO A 178 -13.78 -9.73 20.11
N GLY A 179 -14.72 -10.29 20.91
CA GLY A 179 -15.21 -11.66 20.74
C GLY A 179 -14.11 -12.71 20.93
N ASP A 180 -14.11 -13.72 20.09
CA ASP A 180 -13.09 -14.79 20.08
C ASP A 180 -11.85 -14.45 19.26
N GLY A 181 -11.92 -13.40 18.43
CA GLY A 181 -10.85 -12.97 17.55
C GLY A 181 -10.68 -13.82 16.29
N LYS A 182 -11.63 -14.71 16.01
CA LYS A 182 -11.63 -15.57 14.81
C LYS A 182 -12.28 -14.87 13.62
N TYR A 183 -11.72 -13.76 13.26
CA TYR A 183 -12.09 -13.00 12.06
C TYR A 183 -10.99 -13.19 11.04
N MET A 184 -11.30 -13.86 9.95
CA MET A 184 -10.32 -14.15 8.90
C MET A 184 -9.80 -12.86 8.26
N ARG A 185 -8.50 -12.82 8.02
CA ARG A 185 -7.77 -11.76 7.34
C ARG A 185 -6.84 -12.34 6.29
N GLN A 186 -6.64 -11.58 5.24
CA GLN A 186 -5.71 -11.89 4.15
C GLN A 186 -4.74 -10.71 3.95
N PRO A 187 -3.85 -10.44 4.93
CA PRO A 187 -2.93 -9.32 4.84
C PRO A 187 -1.88 -9.56 3.75
N LEU A 188 -1.76 -8.64 2.80
CA LEU A 188 -0.79 -8.72 1.73
C LEU A 188 0.56 -8.13 2.17
N TYR A 189 1.62 -8.93 2.07
CA TYR A 189 2.97 -8.45 2.36
C TYR A 189 3.47 -7.52 1.24
N SER A 190 3.88 -6.31 1.60
CA SER A 190 4.30 -5.30 0.63
C SER A 190 5.53 -5.70 -0.18
N ALA A 191 6.40 -6.55 0.36
CA ALA A 191 7.57 -7.04 -0.36
C ALA A 191 7.16 -7.99 -1.48
N ASP A 192 6.26 -8.96 -1.22
CA ASP A 192 5.74 -9.86 -2.26
C ASP A 192 5.02 -9.05 -3.35
N PHE A 193 4.23 -8.06 -2.95
CA PHE A 193 3.58 -7.16 -3.91
C PHE A 193 4.59 -6.37 -4.77
N CYS A 194 5.70 -5.93 -4.20
CA CYS A 194 6.78 -5.30 -4.96
C CYS A 194 7.46 -6.28 -5.92
N ASP A 195 7.62 -7.55 -5.54
CA ASP A 195 8.17 -8.57 -6.45
C ASP A 195 7.20 -8.87 -7.61
N ILE A 196 5.88 -8.82 -7.38
CA ILE A 196 4.87 -8.88 -8.45
C ILE A 196 5.04 -7.69 -9.41
N ILE A 197 5.21 -6.46 -8.89
CA ILE A 197 5.49 -5.28 -9.72
C ILE A 197 6.77 -5.48 -10.54
N ILE A 198 7.83 -5.98 -9.93
CA ILE A 198 9.10 -6.23 -10.60
C ILE A 198 8.94 -7.32 -11.67
N SER A 199 8.17 -8.36 -11.42
CA SER A 199 7.83 -9.36 -12.43
C SER A 199 7.12 -8.75 -13.64
N CYS A 200 6.17 -7.83 -13.42
CA CYS A 200 5.55 -7.07 -14.52
C CYS A 200 6.57 -6.24 -15.32
N ILE A 201 7.56 -5.65 -14.64
CA ILE A 201 8.64 -4.89 -15.29
C ILE A 201 9.53 -5.81 -16.14
N GLU A 202 9.87 -7.00 -15.64
CA GLU A 202 10.86 -7.89 -16.25
C GLU A 202 10.28 -8.77 -17.37
N LYS A 203 9.10 -9.31 -17.17
CA LYS A 203 8.56 -10.41 -17.99
C LYS A 203 7.53 -9.99 -19.02
N SER A 204 7.26 -8.70 -19.19
CA SER A 204 6.19 -8.23 -20.09
C SER A 204 4.89 -9.01 -19.86
N ILE A 205 4.48 -9.12 -18.60
CA ILE A 205 3.24 -9.78 -18.20
C ILE A 205 2.10 -9.24 -19.04
N GLN A 206 1.20 -10.11 -19.49
CA GLN A 206 0.08 -9.72 -20.32
C GLN A 206 -0.69 -8.56 -19.69
N SER A 207 -1.08 -7.60 -20.52
CA SER A 207 -1.99 -6.54 -20.11
C SER A 207 -3.25 -7.14 -19.50
N GLY A 208 -3.60 -6.72 -18.30
CA GLY A 208 -4.74 -7.30 -17.60
C GLY A 208 -4.95 -6.67 -16.23
N ARG A 209 -6.03 -7.08 -15.59
CA ARG A 209 -6.40 -6.69 -14.22
C ARG A 209 -6.20 -7.88 -13.30
N TYR A 210 -5.49 -7.68 -12.22
CA TYR A 210 -5.12 -8.73 -11.27
C TYR A 210 -5.49 -8.31 -9.86
N ASN A 211 -6.38 -9.05 -9.22
CA ASN A 211 -6.74 -8.88 -7.82
C ASN A 211 -5.67 -9.57 -6.97
N ILE A 212 -4.89 -8.80 -6.23
CA ILE A 212 -3.76 -9.30 -5.43
C ILE A 212 -4.13 -9.19 -3.95
N SER A 213 -4.37 -10.33 -3.33
CA SER A 213 -4.62 -10.46 -1.89
C SER A 213 -3.49 -11.22 -1.19
N GLY A 214 -3.44 -11.14 0.14
CA GLY A 214 -2.60 -12.04 0.91
C GLY A 214 -2.95 -13.50 0.60
N TYR A 215 -1.94 -14.35 0.46
CA TYR A 215 -2.15 -15.76 0.08
C TYR A 215 -2.58 -16.61 1.27
N GLU A 216 -2.12 -16.26 2.46
CA GLU A 216 -2.49 -16.94 3.70
C GLU A 216 -3.74 -16.33 4.33
N ASN A 217 -4.64 -17.22 4.76
CA ASN A 217 -5.76 -16.88 5.63
C ASN A 217 -5.30 -16.97 7.09
N ILE A 218 -5.45 -15.90 7.84
CA ILE A 218 -5.07 -15.86 9.25
C ILE A 218 -6.18 -15.26 10.12
N ASP A 219 -6.46 -15.89 11.25
CA ASP A 219 -7.36 -15.30 12.24
C ASP A 219 -6.76 -14.04 12.88
N TYR A 220 -7.57 -13.03 13.10
CA TYR A 220 -7.12 -11.76 13.69
C TYR A 220 -6.35 -11.96 15.00
N ILE A 221 -6.80 -12.89 15.86
CA ILE A 221 -6.11 -13.17 17.13
C ILE A 221 -4.72 -13.76 16.92
N ASP A 222 -4.54 -14.60 15.90
CA ASP A 222 -3.24 -15.23 15.60
C ASP A 222 -2.31 -14.21 14.94
N MET A 223 -2.84 -13.34 14.08
CA MET A 223 -2.11 -12.18 13.55
C MET A 223 -1.56 -11.30 14.70
N ILE A 224 -2.39 -10.99 15.70
CA ILE A 224 -1.97 -10.19 16.87
C ILE A 224 -0.92 -10.93 17.72
N ARG A 225 -1.01 -12.26 17.83
CA ARG A 225 -0.01 -13.07 18.54
C ARG A 225 1.34 -13.06 17.83
N GLU A 226 1.36 -13.20 16.50
CA GLU A 226 2.59 -13.13 15.73
C GLU A 226 3.24 -11.74 15.83
N ILE A 227 2.46 -10.66 15.73
CA ILE A 227 2.97 -9.30 15.95
C ILE A 227 3.58 -9.17 17.35
N LYS A 228 2.85 -9.61 18.40
CA LYS A 228 3.34 -9.57 19.79
C LYS A 228 4.68 -10.28 19.95
N LYS A 229 4.82 -11.46 19.35
CA LYS A 229 6.04 -12.26 19.37
C LYS A 229 7.19 -11.53 18.70
N ALA A 230 7.00 -11.05 17.47
CA ALA A 230 8.03 -10.36 16.69
C ALA A 230 8.56 -9.10 17.37
N ILE A 231 7.67 -8.29 17.99
CA ILE A 231 8.09 -7.06 18.69
C ILE A 231 8.51 -7.28 20.15
N ASN A 232 8.53 -8.53 20.61
CA ASN A 232 8.81 -8.92 21.99
C ASN A 232 8.01 -8.11 23.04
N SER A 233 6.71 -7.91 22.76
CA SER A 233 5.84 -7.14 23.65
C SER A 233 5.39 -7.94 24.86
N LYS A 234 5.36 -7.27 26.03
CA LYS A 234 4.87 -7.85 27.29
C LYS A 234 3.37 -7.67 27.50
N THR A 235 2.65 -7.06 26.55
CA THR A 235 1.21 -6.82 26.63
C THR A 235 0.43 -8.13 26.78
N PHE A 236 -0.65 -8.12 27.57
CA PHE A 236 -1.55 -9.25 27.70
C PHE A 236 -2.68 -9.15 26.67
N ILE A 237 -2.87 -10.19 25.87
CA ILE A 237 -4.01 -10.28 24.94
C ILE A 237 -5.21 -10.80 25.70
N VAL A 238 -6.30 -10.01 25.76
CA VAL A 238 -7.51 -10.33 26.50
C VAL A 238 -8.71 -10.31 25.57
N ARG A 239 -9.50 -11.38 25.55
CA ARG A 239 -10.75 -11.45 24.81
C ARG A 239 -11.86 -10.75 25.60
N ILE A 240 -12.58 -9.86 24.94
CA ILE A 240 -13.72 -9.14 25.50
C ILE A 240 -14.96 -9.49 24.70
N PRO A 241 -16.08 -9.92 25.32
CA PRO A 241 -17.31 -10.16 24.58
C PRO A 241 -17.68 -8.97 23.68
N TYR A 242 -18.11 -9.25 22.44
CA TYR A 242 -18.36 -8.22 21.43
C TYR A 242 -19.28 -7.10 21.94
N GLN A 243 -20.38 -7.47 22.61
CA GLN A 243 -21.37 -6.50 23.12
C GLN A 243 -20.75 -5.58 24.17
N LEU A 244 -19.92 -6.13 25.06
CA LEU A 244 -19.21 -5.33 26.07
C LEU A 244 -18.19 -4.39 25.41
N PHE A 245 -17.43 -4.89 24.42
CA PHE A 245 -16.46 -4.08 23.67
C PHE A 245 -17.16 -2.94 22.94
N TYR A 246 -18.28 -3.23 22.25
CA TYR A 246 -19.11 -2.23 21.58
C TYR A 246 -19.61 -1.16 22.55
N PHE A 247 -20.15 -1.58 23.71
CA PHE A 247 -20.64 -0.68 24.74
C PHE A 247 -19.53 0.23 25.29
N LEU A 248 -18.34 -0.30 25.55
CA LEU A 248 -17.18 0.48 25.99
C LEU A 248 -16.76 1.53 24.96
N LEU A 249 -16.72 1.19 23.68
CA LEU A 249 -16.40 2.13 22.60
C LEU A 249 -17.50 3.21 22.44
N TRP A 250 -18.75 2.80 22.54
CA TRP A 250 -19.87 3.72 22.46
C TRP A 250 -19.84 4.75 23.61
N THR A 251 -19.60 4.28 24.84
CA THR A 251 -19.45 5.16 26.00
C THR A 251 -18.24 6.09 25.88
N TRP A 252 -17.11 5.57 25.37
CA TRP A 252 -15.92 6.42 25.12
C TRP A 252 -16.22 7.55 24.14
N ALA A 253 -16.93 7.25 23.06
CA ALA A 253 -17.30 8.24 22.05
C ALA A 253 -18.20 9.38 22.58
N LEU A 254 -18.83 9.22 23.76
CA LEU A 254 -19.58 10.29 24.41
C LEU A 254 -18.65 11.36 25.03
N PHE A 255 -17.41 10.96 25.40
CA PHE A 255 -16.45 11.84 26.07
C PHE A 255 -15.31 12.28 25.16
N ASP A 256 -15.02 11.52 24.09
CA ASP A 256 -13.95 11.79 23.15
C ASP A 256 -14.49 11.80 21.71
N LYS A 257 -14.42 12.97 21.05
CA LYS A 257 -14.87 13.12 19.66
C LYS A 257 -13.95 12.42 18.64
N ASN A 258 -12.72 12.08 19.04
CA ASN A 258 -11.73 11.43 18.19
C ASN A 258 -11.16 10.17 18.88
N PRO A 259 -12.00 9.16 19.20
CA PRO A 259 -11.52 7.96 19.89
C PRO A 259 -10.52 7.21 18.99
N PRO A 260 -9.52 6.57 19.58
CA PRO A 260 -8.49 5.82 18.85
C PRO A 260 -9.06 4.64 18.06
N PHE A 261 -10.26 4.17 18.44
CA PHE A 261 -10.99 3.09 17.75
C PHE A 261 -12.49 3.33 17.88
N THR A 262 -13.24 3.22 16.79
CA THR A 262 -14.67 3.52 16.73
C THR A 262 -15.53 2.26 16.66
N THR A 263 -16.83 2.39 16.97
CA THR A 263 -17.80 1.30 16.79
C THR A 263 -17.97 0.87 15.32
N GLN A 264 -17.76 1.78 14.36
CA GLN A 264 -17.76 1.43 12.93
C GLN A 264 -16.52 0.62 12.57
N GLN A 265 -15.36 1.00 13.07
CA GLN A 265 -14.14 0.21 12.90
C GLN A 265 -14.22 -1.16 13.56
N LEU A 266 -14.92 -1.27 14.72
CA LEU A 266 -15.19 -2.56 15.33
C LEU A 266 -16.05 -3.45 14.43
N LYS A 267 -17.13 -2.92 13.83
CA LYS A 267 -17.97 -3.67 12.89
C LYS A 267 -17.16 -4.13 11.66
N ALA A 268 -16.34 -3.24 11.10
CA ALA A 268 -15.47 -3.58 9.98
C ALA A 268 -14.41 -4.63 10.38
N LEU A 269 -13.83 -4.53 11.58
CA LEU A 269 -12.87 -5.50 12.08
C LEU A 269 -13.48 -6.89 12.26
N THR A 270 -14.74 -6.99 12.66
CA THR A 270 -15.40 -8.28 12.93
C THR A 270 -16.11 -8.86 11.70
N ALA A 271 -16.22 -8.12 10.61
CA ALA A 271 -16.62 -8.67 9.33
C ALA A 271 -15.44 -9.47 8.74
N SER A 272 -15.70 -10.67 8.22
CA SER A 272 -14.68 -11.42 7.48
C SER A 272 -14.44 -10.73 6.14
N ASP A 273 -13.16 -10.47 5.83
CA ASP A 273 -12.74 -9.96 4.54
C ASP A 273 -12.24 -11.16 3.72
N GLU A 274 -13.11 -11.74 2.90
CA GLU A 274 -12.76 -12.79 1.97
C GLU A 274 -12.57 -12.16 0.58
N PHE A 275 -11.35 -12.23 0.08
CA PHE A 275 -11.02 -11.84 -1.28
C PHE A 275 -10.71 -13.08 -2.09
N GLU A 276 -11.09 -13.09 -3.37
CA GLU A 276 -10.63 -14.11 -4.29
C GLU A 276 -9.10 -14.08 -4.34
N VAL A 277 -8.47 -15.20 -4.02
CA VAL A 277 -7.01 -15.35 -4.11
C VAL A 277 -6.68 -15.97 -5.46
N ILE A 278 -6.19 -15.17 -6.39
CA ILE A 278 -5.63 -15.69 -7.64
C ILE A 278 -4.27 -16.35 -7.36
N ASP A 279 -3.87 -17.29 -8.19
CA ASP A 279 -2.57 -17.96 -8.06
C ASP A 279 -1.43 -17.05 -8.54
N TRP A 280 -1.30 -15.90 -7.88
CA TRP A 280 -0.28 -14.91 -8.22
C TRP A 280 1.17 -15.42 -8.06
N PRO A 281 1.50 -16.39 -7.17
CA PRO A 281 2.84 -16.96 -7.15
C PRO A 281 3.23 -17.56 -8.49
N ASN A 282 2.36 -18.36 -9.10
CA ASN A 282 2.62 -18.98 -10.40
C ASN A 282 2.45 -17.97 -11.56
N ILE A 283 1.46 -17.07 -11.49
CA ILE A 283 1.21 -16.07 -12.56
C ILE A 283 2.43 -15.15 -12.74
N PHE A 284 2.99 -14.66 -11.64
CA PHE A 284 4.08 -13.70 -11.64
C PHE A 284 5.46 -14.35 -11.39
N ASP A 285 5.51 -15.65 -11.08
CA ASP A 285 6.71 -16.39 -10.67
C ASP A 285 7.40 -15.67 -9.49
N VAL A 286 6.63 -15.50 -8.43
CA VAL A 286 7.02 -14.82 -7.19
C VAL A 286 6.79 -15.76 -6.02
N GLU A 287 7.77 -15.90 -5.16
CA GLU A 287 7.63 -16.68 -3.94
C GLU A 287 6.73 -15.97 -2.94
N CYS A 288 5.80 -16.71 -2.33
CA CYS A 288 4.94 -16.19 -1.27
C CYS A 288 5.66 -16.30 0.08
N THR A 289 5.91 -15.16 0.71
CA THR A 289 6.50 -15.11 2.04
C THR A 289 5.47 -15.50 3.10
N SER A 290 5.82 -16.40 4.02
CA SER A 290 4.93 -16.75 5.12
C SER A 290 4.62 -15.54 6.02
N PHE A 291 3.42 -15.48 6.59
CA PHE A 291 3.04 -14.34 7.44
C PHE A 291 4.00 -14.13 8.62
N SER A 292 4.45 -15.21 9.25
CA SER A 292 5.41 -15.14 10.37
C SER A 292 6.75 -14.53 9.95
N GLU A 293 7.29 -14.91 8.79
CA GLU A 293 8.54 -14.38 8.24
C GLU A 293 8.38 -12.91 7.83
N ALA A 294 7.26 -12.58 7.18
CA ALA A 294 6.93 -11.22 6.77
C ALA A 294 6.84 -10.26 7.98
N ILE A 295 6.23 -10.72 9.08
CA ILE A 295 6.12 -9.96 10.34
C ILE A 295 7.50 -9.78 10.99
N ASP A 296 8.31 -10.85 11.04
CA ASP A 296 9.66 -10.76 11.59
C ASP A 296 10.51 -9.75 10.80
N THR A 297 10.54 -9.89 9.48
CA THR A 297 11.24 -8.94 8.59
C THR A 297 10.73 -7.50 8.76
N THR A 298 9.41 -7.33 8.86
CA THR A 298 8.81 -5.99 8.99
C THR A 298 9.29 -5.27 10.25
N PHE A 299 9.36 -5.96 11.39
CA PHE A 299 9.61 -5.33 12.68
C PHE A 299 11.05 -5.46 13.20
N ASN A 300 11.85 -6.35 12.64
CA ASN A 300 13.21 -6.62 13.10
C ASN A 300 14.30 -6.30 12.08
N ASP A 301 13.95 -5.86 10.86
CA ASP A 301 14.96 -5.37 9.92
C ASP A 301 15.78 -4.23 10.54
N PRO A 302 17.13 -4.31 10.50
CA PRO A 302 17.99 -3.34 11.18
C PRO A 302 17.91 -1.91 10.61
N VAL A 303 17.54 -1.78 9.33
CA VAL A 303 17.51 -0.51 8.60
C VAL A 303 16.10 0.07 8.55
N TYR A 304 15.14 -0.70 8.03
CA TYR A 304 13.82 -0.19 7.65
C TYR A 304 12.76 -0.28 8.75
N SER A 305 12.90 -1.20 9.72
CA SER A 305 11.90 -1.36 10.80
C SER A 305 11.70 -0.11 11.66
N LYS A 306 12.68 0.79 11.69
CA LYS A 306 12.66 2.05 12.47
C LYS A 306 12.18 3.26 11.68
N VAL A 307 12.01 3.12 10.38
CA VAL A 307 11.59 4.22 9.50
C VAL A 307 10.08 4.33 9.53
N VAL A 308 9.57 5.50 9.86
CA VAL A 308 8.13 5.81 9.89
C VAL A 308 7.88 6.93 8.90
N LEU A 309 7.01 6.68 7.91
CA LEU A 309 6.60 7.69 6.94
C LEU A 309 5.68 8.72 7.59
N ASP A 310 5.69 9.92 7.04
CA ASP A 310 4.76 10.98 7.38
C ASP A 310 3.55 10.95 6.43
N PHE A 311 2.31 11.27 6.99
CA PHE A 311 1.05 11.31 6.21
C PHE A 311 0.07 12.29 6.85
#